data_e4c485ed7d261a9ac172612821415a54
#
_entry.id   e4c485ed7d261a9ac172612821415a54
#
_cell.length_a   1.000
_cell.length_b   1.000
_cell.length_c   1.000
_cell.angle_alpha   90.00
_cell.angle_beta   90.00
_cell.angle_gamma   90.00
#
_symmetry.space_group_name_H-M   'P 1'
#
loop_
_entity.id
_entity.type
_entity.pdbx_description
1 polymer ?
#
loop_
_entity_poly.entity_id
_entity_poly.type
_entity_poly.pdbx_seq_one_letter_code
_entity_poly.pdbx_strand_id
1 'polypeptide(L)'
;MTPTDYIQLKAFARSDGFWLALLWIASFAFYLLGLATPTLSLVALLLAFATPILVWKRLKHFRDYGLEGNISFLRAWAYVIMSFFYGSVLFAIAQFCYFNFLDQGYLFAMYAKMMELPENAEVIKQAGMQQMVDDALNSLGSLRPIDLSLNLLTTHLMLGVVMGLPIAGLLQRKASVNS
;
A
#
# COMPACT_ATOMS: atom_id res chain seq x y z
N MET A 1 -19.40 18.90 -7.20
CA MET A 1 -18.08 19.27 -6.70
C MET A 1 -17.63 20.51 -7.42
N THR A 2 -17.45 21.62 -6.72
CA THR A 2 -16.96 22.87 -7.30
C THR A 2 -15.45 22.79 -7.55
N PRO A 3 -14.86 23.67 -8.39
CA PRO A 3 -13.40 23.73 -8.56
C PRO A 3 -12.66 23.93 -7.24
N THR A 4 -13.20 24.75 -6.34
CA THR A 4 -12.64 25.02 -5.00
C THR A 4 -12.64 23.76 -4.13
N ASP A 5 -13.73 22.98 -4.16
CA ASP A 5 -13.83 21.71 -3.47
C ASP A 5 -12.75 20.70 -3.89
N TYR A 6 -12.48 20.66 -5.18
CA TYR A 6 -11.46 19.78 -5.75
C TYR A 6 -10.05 20.19 -5.32
N ILE A 7 -9.74 21.49 -5.33
CA ILE A 7 -8.45 22.01 -4.86
C ILE A 7 -8.22 21.67 -3.39
N GLN A 8 -9.24 21.85 -2.56
CA GLN A 8 -9.19 21.53 -1.13
C GLN A 8 -8.97 20.03 -0.90
N LEU A 9 -9.76 19.17 -1.55
CA LEU A 9 -9.62 17.70 -1.47
C LEU A 9 -8.21 17.26 -1.85
N LYS A 10 -7.68 17.80 -2.95
CA LYS A 10 -6.35 17.49 -3.46
C LYS A 10 -5.25 17.91 -2.48
N ALA A 11 -5.39 19.07 -1.83
CA ALA A 11 -4.43 19.55 -0.85
C ALA A 11 -4.34 18.64 0.38
N PHE A 12 -5.49 18.25 0.94
CA PHE A 12 -5.54 17.31 2.06
C PHE A 12 -5.04 15.92 1.66
N ALA A 13 -5.51 15.39 0.52
CA ALA A 13 -5.10 14.06 0.04
C ALA A 13 -3.59 13.96 -0.22
N ARG A 14 -2.95 15.05 -0.69
CA ARG A 14 -1.49 15.09 -0.87
C ARG A 14 -0.73 15.02 0.46
N SER A 15 -1.16 15.79 1.45
CA SER A 15 -0.58 15.74 2.80
C SER A 15 -0.74 14.37 3.44
N ASP A 16 -1.92 13.78 3.31
CA ASP A 16 -2.23 12.50 3.93
C ASP A 16 -1.62 11.32 3.17
N GLY A 17 -1.44 11.44 1.86
CA GLY A 17 -0.67 10.52 1.04
C GLY A 17 0.80 10.47 1.44
N PHE A 18 1.40 11.58 1.88
CA PHE A 18 2.75 11.59 2.42
C PHE A 18 2.86 10.73 3.69
N TRP A 19 1.91 10.83 4.62
CA TRP A 19 1.89 9.99 5.83
C TRP A 19 1.67 8.51 5.50
N LEU A 20 0.84 8.21 4.49
CA LEU A 20 0.69 6.85 3.97
C LEU A 20 1.99 6.32 3.41
N ALA A 21 2.70 7.10 2.61
CA ALA A 21 3.99 6.71 2.07
C ALA A 21 5.01 6.40 3.18
N LEU A 22 5.09 7.24 4.21
CA LEU A 22 5.98 6.99 5.36
C LEU A 22 5.64 5.69 6.08
N LEU A 23 4.35 5.41 6.30
CA LEU A 23 3.90 4.15 6.91
C LEU A 23 4.33 2.94 6.06
N TRP A 24 4.15 3.01 4.74
CA TRP A 24 4.50 1.93 3.84
C TRP A 24 6.01 1.76 3.68
N ILE A 25 6.79 2.85 3.65
CA ILE A 25 8.25 2.79 3.65
C ILE A 25 8.76 2.13 4.92
N ALA A 26 8.21 2.49 6.09
CA ALA A 26 8.55 1.86 7.35
C ALA A 26 8.19 0.36 7.35
N SER A 27 6.97 0.01 6.91
CA SER A 27 6.52 -1.37 6.77
C SER A 27 7.46 -2.17 5.86
N PHE A 28 7.84 -1.61 4.71
CA PHE A 28 8.76 -2.23 3.76
C PHE A 28 10.16 -2.42 4.35
N ALA A 29 10.69 -1.44 5.07
CA ALA A 29 11.97 -1.56 5.74
C ALA A 29 11.96 -2.71 6.78
N PHE A 30 10.91 -2.80 7.61
CA PHE A 30 10.76 -3.91 8.56
C PHE A 30 10.54 -5.25 7.86
N TYR A 31 9.87 -5.26 6.71
CA TYR A 31 9.73 -6.47 5.90
C TYR A 31 11.10 -6.99 5.41
N LEU A 32 11.95 -6.11 4.87
CA LEU A 32 13.30 -6.48 4.42
C LEU A 32 14.18 -6.99 5.58
N LEU A 33 14.14 -6.31 6.72
CA LEU A 33 14.84 -6.77 7.93
C LEU A 33 14.26 -8.10 8.44
N GLY A 34 12.98 -8.31 8.25
CA GLY A 34 12.26 -9.53 8.63
C GLY A 34 12.66 -10.76 7.83
N LEU A 35 13.23 -10.61 6.63
CA LEU A 35 13.78 -11.73 5.85
C LEU A 35 14.94 -12.43 6.58
N ALA A 36 15.72 -11.68 7.36
CA ALA A 36 16.78 -12.22 8.20
C ALA A 36 16.31 -12.52 9.63
N THR A 37 15.33 -11.78 10.14
CA THR A 37 14.85 -11.86 11.52
C THR A 37 13.32 -11.94 11.54
N PRO A 38 12.72 -13.15 11.61
CA PRO A 38 11.27 -13.35 11.43
C PRO A 38 10.36 -12.51 12.33
N THR A 39 10.81 -12.16 13.54
CA THR A 39 10.05 -11.30 14.46
C THR A 39 9.78 -9.91 13.91
N LEU A 40 10.68 -9.37 13.07
CA LEU A 40 10.50 -8.06 12.43
C LEU A 40 9.46 -8.09 11.31
N SER A 41 9.22 -9.25 10.70
CA SER A 41 8.11 -9.44 9.75
C SER A 41 6.74 -9.18 10.38
N LEU A 42 6.59 -9.50 11.68
CA LEU A 42 5.36 -9.20 12.41
C LEU A 42 5.14 -7.68 12.55
N VAL A 43 6.22 -6.92 12.76
CA VAL A 43 6.14 -5.45 12.82
C VAL A 43 5.73 -4.90 11.45
N ALA A 44 6.32 -5.40 10.37
CA ALA A 44 5.94 -5.03 9.01
C ALA A 44 4.44 -5.28 8.76
N LEU A 45 3.95 -6.45 9.15
CA LEU A 45 2.55 -6.84 9.01
C LEU A 45 1.62 -5.90 9.82
N LEU A 46 1.96 -5.60 11.07
CA LEU A 46 1.20 -4.66 11.91
C LEU A 46 1.13 -3.27 11.29
N LEU A 47 2.24 -2.77 10.73
CA LEU A 47 2.27 -1.48 10.03
C LEU A 47 1.41 -1.52 8.76
N ALA A 48 1.43 -2.61 8.01
CA ALA A 48 0.56 -2.77 6.84
C ALA A 48 -0.93 -2.73 7.25
N PHE A 49 -1.31 -3.43 8.32
CA PHE A 49 -2.67 -3.40 8.86
C PHE A 49 -3.06 -2.05 9.49
N ALA A 50 -2.10 -1.19 9.83
CA ALA A 50 -2.39 0.17 10.27
C ALA A 50 -2.89 1.09 9.14
N THR A 51 -2.72 0.69 7.87
CA THR A 51 -3.16 1.46 6.69
C THR A 51 -4.64 1.85 6.76
N PRO A 52 -5.62 0.93 6.90
CA PRO A 52 -7.04 1.29 6.97
C PRO A 52 -7.36 2.20 8.15
N ILE A 53 -6.70 2.03 9.28
CA ILE A 53 -6.88 2.86 10.47
C ILE A 53 -6.39 4.29 10.20
N LEU A 54 -5.23 4.43 9.57
CA LEU A 54 -4.68 5.73 9.21
C LEU A 54 -5.61 6.45 8.23
N VAL A 55 -6.03 5.76 7.17
CA VAL A 55 -6.94 6.32 6.15
C VAL A 55 -8.27 6.74 6.76
N TRP A 56 -8.84 5.91 7.62
CA TRP A 56 -10.06 6.24 8.37
C TRP A 56 -9.91 7.53 9.19
N LYS A 57 -8.84 7.63 9.98
CA LYS A 57 -8.56 8.82 10.80
C LYS A 57 -8.37 10.07 9.95
N ARG A 58 -7.64 9.97 8.84
CA ARG A 58 -7.36 11.09 7.95
C ARG A 58 -8.61 11.55 7.19
N LEU A 59 -9.41 10.62 6.65
CA LEU A 59 -10.68 10.97 6.03
C LEU A 59 -11.66 11.60 7.04
N LYS A 60 -11.73 11.06 8.27
CA LYS A 60 -12.53 11.65 9.34
C LYS A 60 -12.07 13.08 9.65
N HIS A 61 -10.76 13.30 9.74
CA HIS A 61 -10.18 14.63 9.93
C HIS A 61 -10.54 15.59 8.80
N PHE A 62 -10.40 15.16 7.54
CA PHE A 62 -10.80 15.96 6.37
C PHE A 62 -12.28 16.30 6.39
N ARG A 63 -13.16 15.34 6.74
CA ARG A 63 -14.59 15.57 6.87
C ARG A 63 -14.90 16.61 7.96
N ASP A 64 -14.33 16.44 9.15
CA ASP A 64 -14.70 17.21 10.34
C ASP A 64 -14.10 18.62 10.30
N TYR A 65 -12.86 18.79 9.88
CA TYR A 65 -12.17 20.09 9.86
C TYR A 65 -12.17 20.78 8.50
N GLY A 66 -12.17 20.02 7.41
CA GLY A 66 -12.16 20.59 6.06
C GLY A 66 -13.56 20.84 5.48
N LEU A 67 -14.59 20.11 5.96
CA LEU A 67 -15.92 20.10 5.37
C LEU A 67 -17.06 20.26 6.40
N GLU A 68 -16.75 20.81 7.57
CA GLU A 68 -17.75 21.10 8.62
C GLU A 68 -18.62 19.87 9.00
N GLY A 69 -18.01 18.69 8.97
CA GLY A 69 -18.67 17.43 9.33
C GLY A 69 -19.48 16.73 8.23
N ASN A 70 -19.60 17.32 7.04
CA ASN A 70 -20.43 16.81 5.94
C ASN A 70 -19.58 16.37 4.75
N ILE A 71 -19.73 15.10 4.33
CA ILE A 71 -19.05 14.58 3.16
C ILE A 71 -19.93 13.60 2.42
N SER A 72 -20.07 13.75 1.09
CA SER A 72 -20.73 12.78 0.24
C SER A 72 -19.85 11.54 0.02
N PHE A 73 -20.48 10.40 -0.28
CA PHE A 73 -19.77 9.15 -0.57
C PHE A 73 -18.70 9.33 -1.66
N LEU A 74 -19.07 9.92 -2.80
CA LEU A 74 -18.15 10.11 -3.93
C LEU A 74 -16.96 11.03 -3.56
N ARG A 75 -17.18 12.06 -2.75
CA ARG A 75 -16.11 12.96 -2.28
C ARG A 75 -15.19 12.24 -1.32
N ALA A 76 -15.73 11.44 -0.41
CA ALA A 76 -14.96 10.61 0.52
C ALA A 76 -14.12 9.56 -0.22
N TRP A 77 -14.75 8.86 -1.18
CA TRP A 77 -14.07 7.86 -2.00
C TRP A 77 -12.97 8.47 -2.88
N ALA A 78 -13.26 9.57 -3.56
CA ALA A 78 -12.26 10.31 -4.34
C ALA A 78 -11.07 10.76 -3.48
N TYR A 79 -11.31 11.22 -2.25
CA TYR A 79 -10.26 11.57 -1.31
C TYR A 79 -9.35 10.38 -0.98
N VAL A 80 -9.92 9.19 -0.70
CA VAL A 80 -9.12 7.99 -0.41
C VAL A 80 -8.27 7.61 -1.62
N ILE A 81 -8.88 7.55 -2.82
CA ILE A 81 -8.14 7.23 -4.05
C ILE A 81 -6.99 8.21 -4.28
N MET A 82 -7.21 9.51 -4.11
CA MET A 82 -6.18 10.53 -4.28
C MET A 82 -5.08 10.41 -3.22
N SER A 83 -5.43 10.09 -1.97
CA SER A 83 -4.45 9.86 -0.90
C SER A 83 -3.57 8.65 -1.21
N PHE A 84 -4.17 7.55 -1.68
CA PHE A 84 -3.43 6.38 -2.14
C PHE A 84 -2.56 6.68 -3.36
N PHE A 85 -3.06 7.47 -4.31
CA PHE A 85 -2.28 7.89 -5.47
C PHE A 85 -0.99 8.62 -5.06
N TYR A 86 -1.10 9.66 -4.23
CA TYR A 86 0.07 10.40 -3.76
C TYR A 86 1.00 9.53 -2.90
N GLY A 87 0.44 8.70 -2.03
CA GLY A 87 1.20 7.76 -1.22
C GLY A 87 1.95 6.73 -2.06
N SER A 88 1.26 6.14 -3.05
CA SER A 88 1.84 5.11 -3.93
C SER A 88 2.97 5.66 -4.81
N VAL A 89 2.85 6.88 -5.31
CA VAL A 89 3.92 7.52 -6.10
C VAL A 89 5.18 7.70 -5.25
N LEU A 90 5.05 8.25 -4.04
CA LEU A 90 6.20 8.43 -3.15
C LEU A 90 6.81 7.10 -2.71
N PHE A 91 5.97 6.12 -2.42
CA PHE A 91 6.41 4.78 -2.04
C PHE A 91 7.11 4.06 -3.21
N ALA A 92 6.60 4.18 -4.43
CA ALA A 92 7.24 3.61 -5.63
C ALA A 92 8.62 4.22 -5.89
N ILE A 93 8.79 5.53 -5.66
CA ILE A 93 10.10 6.18 -5.75
C ILE A 93 11.08 5.58 -4.73
N ALA A 94 10.64 5.42 -3.47
CA ALA A 94 11.47 4.80 -2.43
C ALA A 94 11.84 3.36 -2.77
N GLN A 95 10.90 2.56 -3.28
CA GLN A 95 11.15 1.19 -3.72
C GLN A 95 12.08 1.13 -4.93
N PHE A 96 11.89 2.02 -5.91
CA PHE A 96 12.81 2.12 -7.05
C PHE A 96 14.24 2.41 -6.59
N CYS A 97 14.42 3.37 -5.67
CA CYS A 97 15.73 3.67 -5.10
C CYS A 97 16.33 2.45 -4.39
N TYR A 98 15.52 1.73 -3.61
CA TYR A 98 15.96 0.51 -2.94
C TYR A 98 16.40 -0.56 -3.95
N PHE A 99 15.54 -0.95 -4.87
CA PHE A 99 15.82 -2.03 -5.82
C PHE A 99 16.96 -1.69 -6.80
N ASN A 100 17.11 -0.41 -7.16
CA ASN A 100 18.13 0.01 -8.12
C ASN A 100 19.52 0.19 -7.50
N PHE A 101 19.60 0.61 -6.23
CA PHE A 101 20.87 1.00 -5.61
C PHE A 101 21.28 0.15 -4.40
N LEU A 102 20.34 -0.48 -3.70
CA LEU A 102 20.61 -1.14 -2.42
C LEU A 102 20.41 -2.65 -2.45
N ASP A 103 19.41 -3.14 -3.18
CA ASP A 103 19.01 -4.55 -3.15
C ASP A 103 20.07 -5.50 -3.70
N GLN A 104 20.69 -5.15 -4.81
CA GLN A 104 21.71 -5.98 -5.50
C GLN A 104 21.30 -7.47 -5.64
N GLY A 105 20.02 -7.75 -5.77
CA GLY A 105 19.47 -9.11 -5.86
C GLY A 105 19.22 -9.81 -4.51
N TYR A 106 19.40 -9.11 -3.39
CA TYR A 106 19.20 -9.66 -2.05
C TYR A 106 17.81 -10.26 -1.85
N LEU A 107 16.78 -9.52 -2.25
CA LEU A 107 15.39 -9.96 -2.11
C LEU A 107 15.15 -11.28 -2.85
N PHE A 108 15.60 -11.36 -4.10
CA PHE A 108 15.49 -12.56 -4.91
C PHE A 108 16.24 -13.74 -4.29
N ALA A 109 17.49 -13.53 -3.87
CA ALA A 109 18.32 -14.56 -3.25
C ALA A 109 17.70 -15.11 -1.95
N MET A 110 17.10 -14.23 -1.14
CA MET A 110 16.41 -14.64 0.09
C MET A 110 15.16 -15.46 -0.20
N TYR A 111 14.37 -15.09 -1.21
CA TYR A 111 13.20 -15.89 -1.62
C TYR A 111 13.62 -17.26 -2.17
N ALA A 112 14.61 -17.30 -3.06
CA ALA A 112 15.12 -18.57 -3.59
C ALA A 112 15.58 -19.50 -2.45
N LYS A 113 16.39 -18.98 -1.53
CA LYS A 113 16.84 -19.73 -0.35
C LYS A 113 15.69 -20.21 0.52
N MET A 114 14.64 -19.40 0.69
CA MET A 114 13.49 -19.77 1.51
C MET A 114 12.69 -20.92 0.85
N MET A 115 12.58 -20.94 -0.49
CA MET A 115 11.93 -22.04 -1.20
C MET A 115 12.74 -23.36 -1.17
N GLU A 116 14.07 -23.26 -1.04
CA GLU A 116 14.97 -24.42 -0.93
C GLU A 116 15.01 -25.04 0.48
N LEU A 117 14.45 -24.38 1.51
CA LEU A 117 14.39 -24.98 2.85
C LEU A 117 13.63 -26.30 2.82
N PRO A 118 14.14 -27.35 3.49
CA PRO A 118 13.55 -28.71 3.44
C PRO A 118 12.04 -28.73 3.69
N GLU A 119 11.58 -27.95 4.67
CA GLU A 119 10.16 -27.83 5.04
C GLU A 119 9.31 -27.28 3.88
N ASN A 120 9.78 -26.22 3.21
CA ASN A 120 9.08 -25.59 2.09
C ASN A 120 9.18 -26.44 0.83
N ALA A 121 10.35 -26.99 0.53
CA ALA A 121 10.58 -27.82 -0.64
C ALA A 121 9.70 -29.07 -0.63
N GLU A 122 9.51 -29.68 0.56
CA GLU A 122 8.62 -30.84 0.69
C GLU A 122 7.16 -30.47 0.46
N VAL A 123 6.68 -29.35 1.02
CA VAL A 123 5.31 -28.84 0.82
C VAL A 123 5.08 -28.51 -0.67
N ILE A 124 6.03 -27.83 -1.32
CA ILE A 124 5.96 -27.49 -2.74
C ILE A 124 5.85 -28.74 -3.60
N LYS A 125 6.67 -29.75 -3.28
CA LYS A 125 6.68 -31.04 -4.00
C LYS A 125 5.36 -31.81 -3.80
N GLN A 126 4.87 -31.91 -2.56
CA GLN A 126 3.61 -32.58 -2.25
C GLN A 126 2.40 -31.88 -2.89
N ALA A 127 2.44 -30.55 -3.01
CA ALA A 127 1.40 -29.76 -3.67
C ALA A 127 1.51 -29.79 -5.20
N GLY A 128 2.58 -30.38 -5.77
CA GLY A 128 2.82 -30.37 -7.23
C GLY A 128 3.10 -28.97 -7.80
N MET A 129 3.58 -28.03 -6.97
CA MET A 129 3.76 -26.62 -7.33
C MET A 129 5.19 -26.28 -7.77
N GLN A 130 6.07 -27.28 -7.94
CA GLN A 130 7.48 -27.04 -8.25
C GLN A 130 7.66 -26.13 -9.47
N GLN A 131 7.02 -26.49 -10.58
CA GLN A 131 7.13 -25.69 -11.82
C GLN A 131 6.61 -24.27 -11.65
N MET A 132 5.51 -24.08 -10.91
CA MET A 132 4.95 -22.74 -10.63
C MET A 132 5.93 -21.88 -9.82
N VAL A 133 6.61 -22.47 -8.83
CA VAL A 133 7.62 -21.77 -8.01
C VAL A 133 8.83 -21.41 -8.85
N ASP A 134 9.33 -22.33 -9.67
CA ASP A 134 10.47 -22.09 -10.56
C ASP A 134 10.16 -20.98 -11.58
N ASP A 135 8.98 -21.01 -12.19
CA ASP A 135 8.51 -19.98 -13.12
C ASP A 135 8.36 -18.60 -12.42
N ALA A 136 7.83 -18.58 -11.19
CA ALA A 136 7.71 -17.36 -10.41
C ALA A 136 9.08 -16.78 -10.04
N LEU A 137 10.02 -17.61 -9.60
CA LEU A 137 11.39 -17.16 -9.28
C LEU A 137 12.11 -16.63 -10.53
N ASN A 138 12.00 -17.32 -11.66
CA ASN A 138 12.58 -16.87 -12.93
C ASN A 138 11.98 -15.54 -13.39
N SER A 139 10.66 -15.39 -13.26
CA SER A 139 9.96 -14.14 -13.57
C SER A 139 10.43 -12.99 -12.68
N LEU A 140 10.50 -13.20 -11.35
CA LEU A 140 10.99 -12.20 -10.41
C LEU A 140 12.43 -11.79 -10.69
N GLY A 141 13.31 -12.76 -10.98
CA GLY A 141 14.72 -12.51 -11.29
C GLY A 141 14.96 -11.73 -12.59
N SER A 142 13.99 -11.75 -13.50
CA SER A 142 14.06 -11.04 -14.78
C SER A 142 13.49 -9.61 -14.73
N LEU A 143 12.77 -9.22 -13.66
CA LEU A 143 12.15 -7.91 -13.54
C LEU A 143 13.19 -6.81 -13.28
N ARG A 144 13.06 -5.71 -14.02
CA ARG A 144 13.84 -4.51 -13.75
C ARG A 144 13.32 -3.80 -12.49
N PRO A 145 14.17 -3.06 -11.76
CA PRO A 145 13.74 -2.28 -10.59
C PRO A 145 12.52 -1.39 -10.84
N ILE A 146 12.43 -0.79 -12.03
CA ILE A 146 11.29 0.06 -12.41
C ILE A 146 10.00 -0.76 -12.55
N ASP A 147 10.08 -1.96 -13.11
CA ASP A 147 8.90 -2.82 -13.32
C ASP A 147 8.32 -3.28 -11.99
N LEU A 148 9.18 -3.63 -11.01
CA LEU A 148 8.78 -3.94 -9.64
C LEU A 148 8.07 -2.75 -8.98
N SER A 149 8.67 -1.56 -9.07
CA SER A 149 8.13 -0.36 -8.43
C SER A 149 6.79 0.08 -9.04
N LEU A 150 6.63 -0.04 -10.37
CA LEU A 150 5.37 0.26 -11.05
C LEU A 150 4.27 -0.77 -10.76
N ASN A 151 4.63 -2.04 -10.64
CA ASN A 151 3.69 -3.09 -10.24
C ASN A 151 3.14 -2.82 -8.84
N LEU A 152 4.02 -2.51 -7.88
CA LEU A 152 3.64 -2.19 -6.52
C LEU A 152 2.83 -0.89 -6.43
N LEU A 153 3.16 0.13 -7.23
CA LEU A 153 2.35 1.35 -7.35
C LEU A 153 0.91 1.02 -7.77
N THR A 154 0.77 0.22 -8.83
CA THR A 154 -0.55 -0.19 -9.36
C THR A 154 -1.32 -0.99 -8.31
N THR A 155 -0.66 -1.91 -7.61
CA THR A 155 -1.26 -2.70 -6.53
C THR A 155 -1.80 -1.82 -5.41
N HIS A 156 -1.02 -0.83 -4.95
CA HIS A 156 -1.47 0.10 -3.91
C HIS A 156 -2.61 1.01 -4.39
N LEU A 157 -2.61 1.44 -5.64
CA LEU A 157 -3.73 2.18 -6.22
C LEU A 157 -5.02 1.35 -6.23
N MET A 158 -4.95 0.10 -6.68
CA MET A 158 -6.10 -0.81 -6.66
C MET A 158 -6.59 -1.06 -5.24
N LEU A 159 -5.67 -1.23 -4.29
CA LEU A 159 -6.01 -1.34 -2.88
C LEU A 159 -6.77 -0.11 -2.38
N GLY A 160 -6.33 1.09 -2.77
CA GLY A 160 -7.02 2.35 -2.43
C GLY A 160 -8.44 2.44 -2.99
N VAL A 161 -8.65 1.97 -4.23
CA VAL A 161 -9.98 1.91 -4.84
C VAL A 161 -10.90 0.98 -4.04
N VAL A 162 -10.42 -0.24 -3.74
CA VAL A 162 -11.20 -1.28 -3.03
C VAL A 162 -11.45 -0.88 -1.57
N MET A 163 -10.41 -0.49 -0.83
CA MET A 163 -10.55 -0.08 0.58
C MET A 163 -11.32 1.22 0.74
N GLY A 164 -11.26 2.09 -0.25
CA GLY A 164 -11.98 3.36 -0.26
C GLY A 164 -13.51 3.18 -0.21
N LEU A 165 -14.05 2.11 -0.79
CA LEU A 165 -15.49 1.86 -0.81
C LEU A 165 -16.09 1.72 0.59
N PRO A 166 -15.66 0.76 1.44
CA PRO A 166 -16.21 0.62 2.77
C PRO A 166 -15.89 1.83 3.68
N ILE A 167 -14.69 2.40 3.58
CA ILE A 167 -14.30 3.55 4.41
C ILE A 167 -15.15 4.77 4.07
N ALA A 168 -15.36 5.06 2.78
CA ALA A 168 -16.22 6.17 2.34
C ALA A 168 -17.68 5.94 2.73
N GLY A 169 -18.17 4.70 2.58
CA GLY A 169 -19.53 4.32 2.96
C GLY A 169 -19.84 4.55 4.44
N LEU A 170 -18.88 4.21 5.30
CA LEU A 170 -19.03 4.36 6.75
C LEU A 170 -18.85 5.81 7.24
N LEU A 171 -18.04 6.61 6.54
CA LEU A 171 -17.73 8.00 6.96
C LEU A 171 -18.59 9.06 6.25
N GLN A 172 -19.37 8.70 5.22
CA GLN A 172 -20.26 9.66 4.57
C GLN A 172 -21.27 10.25 5.58
N ARG A 173 -21.49 11.55 5.45
CA ARG A 173 -22.55 12.27 6.19
C ARG A 173 -23.17 13.29 5.27
N LYS A 174 -24.50 13.30 5.20
CA LYS A 174 -25.27 14.36 4.54
C LYS A 174 -25.58 15.46 5.56
N ALA A 175 -25.55 16.72 5.13
CA ALA A 175 -26.11 17.81 5.95
C ALA A 175 -27.58 17.45 6.27
N SER A 176 -27.98 17.52 7.53
CA SER A 176 -29.39 17.48 7.89
C SER A 176 -30.03 18.74 7.32
N VAL A 177 -30.89 18.59 6.32
CA VAL A 177 -31.77 19.67 5.91
C VAL A 177 -32.76 19.84 7.06
N ASN A 178 -32.48 20.79 7.96
CA ASN A 178 -33.47 21.21 8.93
C ASN A 178 -34.59 21.89 8.14
N SER A 179 -35.69 21.15 7.97
CA SER A 179 -36.98 21.67 7.50
C SER A 179 -37.62 22.56 8.56
#